data_edfaf41dd6661ee12f6c9a1daf277c4f
#
_entry.id   edfaf41dd6661ee12f6c9a1daf277c4f
#
_cell.length_a   1.000
_cell.length_b   1.000
_cell.length_c   1.000
_cell.angle_alpha   90.00
_cell.angle_beta   90.00
_cell.angle_gamma   90.00
#
_symmetry.space_group_name_H-M   'P 1'
#
loop_
_entity.id
_entity.type
_entity.pdbx_description
1 polymer ?
#
loop_
_entity_poly.entity_id
_entity_poly.type
_entity_poly.pdbx_seq_one_letter_code
_entity_poly.pdbx_strand_id
1 'polypeptide(L)'
;NEQIHHRRLVHLIIRLESRAFEAVTVMVQKEVAQRICAPGGKGDYGAFSVFCQYYAEPELLFDVPPSCFIPQPKVTSSVLKLTMRAAPPCEIPDEKLFFRVVKASFAQRRKTLLNALSSGFGEYSKPQIASAIEDAGFSPTVRGETLDIPGFAAICAALLKL
;
A
#
# COMPACT_ATOMS: atom_id res chain seq x y z
N ASN A 1 11.45 -14.63 -14.92
CA ASN A 1 10.09 -14.03 -14.85
C ASN A 1 9.91 -13.06 -13.67
N GLU A 2 10.42 -13.37 -12.47
CA GLU A 2 10.31 -12.47 -11.30
C GLU A 2 10.98 -11.10 -11.52
N GLN A 3 12.14 -11.06 -12.16
CA GLN A 3 12.85 -9.81 -12.45
C GLN A 3 12.08 -8.88 -13.40
N ILE A 4 11.32 -9.43 -14.34
CA ILE A 4 10.50 -8.63 -15.28
C ILE A 4 9.31 -8.02 -14.55
N HIS A 5 8.67 -8.76 -13.64
CA HIS A 5 7.57 -8.25 -12.82
C HIS A 5 8.03 -7.16 -11.86
N HIS A 6 9.18 -7.37 -11.20
CA HIS A 6 9.77 -6.37 -10.31
C HIS A 6 10.07 -5.04 -11.04
N ARG A 7 10.67 -5.11 -12.24
CA ARG A 7 10.93 -3.91 -13.06
C ARG A 7 9.65 -3.17 -13.44
N ARG A 8 8.58 -3.87 -13.83
CA ARG A 8 7.29 -3.25 -14.19
C ARG A 8 6.64 -2.53 -13.01
N LEU A 9 6.71 -3.12 -11.81
CA LEU A 9 6.21 -2.49 -10.59
C LEU A 9 7.02 -1.24 -10.23
N VAL A 10 8.36 -1.27 -10.37
CA VAL A 10 9.21 -0.10 -10.15
C VAL A 10 8.87 1.03 -11.13
N HIS A 11 8.66 0.72 -12.41
CA HIS A 11 8.24 1.72 -13.39
C HIS A 11 6.86 2.32 -13.07
N LEU A 12 5.92 1.51 -12.58
CA LEU A 12 4.63 2.00 -12.14
C LEU A 12 4.78 2.97 -10.95
N ILE A 13 5.58 2.61 -9.95
CA ILE A 13 5.87 3.46 -8.79
C ILE A 13 6.42 4.83 -9.25
N ILE A 14 7.46 4.84 -10.07
CA ILE A 14 8.07 6.08 -10.58
C ILE A 14 7.04 6.95 -11.33
N ARG A 15 6.15 6.34 -12.11
CA ARG A 15 5.10 7.08 -12.85
C ARG A 15 4.04 7.66 -11.93
N LEU A 16 3.63 6.93 -10.89
CA LEU A 16 2.66 7.43 -9.92
C LEU A 16 3.25 8.59 -9.09
N GLU A 17 4.50 8.49 -8.64
CA GLU A 17 5.17 9.57 -7.90
C GLU A 17 5.38 10.83 -8.74
N SER A 18 5.68 10.69 -10.05
CA SER A 18 5.95 11.84 -10.93
C SER A 18 4.73 12.72 -11.16
N ARG A 19 3.50 12.19 -10.96
CA ARG A 19 2.23 12.88 -11.25
C ARG A 19 2.18 13.52 -12.66
N ALA A 20 2.95 12.99 -13.61
CA ALA A 20 3.09 13.53 -14.96
C ALA A 20 1.91 13.16 -15.89
N PHE A 21 0.98 12.33 -15.42
CA PHE A 21 -0.14 11.80 -16.20
C PHE A 21 -1.44 11.97 -15.44
N GLU A 22 -2.54 12.17 -16.14
CA GLU A 22 -3.89 12.17 -15.55
C GLU A 22 -4.35 10.76 -15.15
N ALA A 23 -3.96 9.77 -15.94
CA ALA A 23 -4.25 8.36 -15.68
C ALA A 23 -3.17 7.46 -16.29
N VAL A 24 -3.01 6.29 -15.70
CA VAL A 24 -2.13 5.22 -16.20
C VAL A 24 -2.95 3.95 -16.34
N THR A 25 -2.98 3.39 -17.56
CA THR A 25 -3.58 2.08 -17.81
C THR A 25 -2.48 1.03 -17.91
N VAL A 26 -2.58 -0.03 -17.13
CA VAL A 26 -1.59 -1.10 -17.08
C VAL A 26 -2.25 -2.47 -17.13
N MET A 27 -1.53 -3.43 -17.70
CA MET A 27 -1.89 -4.84 -17.64
C MET A 27 -0.90 -5.55 -16.74
N VAL A 28 -1.41 -6.20 -15.72
CA VAL A 28 -0.65 -6.96 -14.71
C VAL A 28 -1.30 -8.33 -14.48
N GLN A 29 -0.63 -9.20 -13.72
CA GLN A 29 -1.27 -10.45 -13.29
C GLN A 29 -2.53 -10.14 -12.46
N LYS A 30 -3.56 -10.97 -12.60
CA LYS A 30 -4.86 -10.79 -11.92
C LYS A 30 -4.69 -10.63 -10.40
N GLU A 31 -3.84 -11.44 -9.77
CA GLU A 31 -3.54 -11.34 -8.35
C GLU A 31 -2.96 -9.96 -7.98
N VAL A 32 -2.08 -9.40 -8.81
CA VAL A 32 -1.50 -8.07 -8.59
C VAL A 32 -2.56 -6.98 -8.73
N ALA A 33 -3.44 -7.09 -9.73
CA ALA A 33 -4.55 -6.15 -9.91
C ALA A 33 -5.51 -6.19 -8.70
N GLN A 34 -5.87 -7.38 -8.24
CA GLN A 34 -6.70 -7.56 -7.04
C GLN A 34 -6.07 -6.95 -5.80
N ARG A 35 -4.75 -7.13 -5.64
CA ARG A 35 -3.99 -6.51 -4.54
C ARG A 35 -4.00 -4.99 -4.61
N ILE A 36 -3.79 -4.40 -5.79
CA ILE A 36 -3.83 -2.94 -5.97
C ILE A 36 -5.21 -2.38 -5.61
N CYS A 37 -6.28 -3.07 -5.99
CA CYS A 37 -7.67 -2.64 -5.75
C CYS A 37 -8.22 -3.07 -4.37
N ALA A 38 -7.49 -3.87 -3.60
CA ALA A 38 -7.98 -4.39 -2.32
C ALA A 38 -8.22 -3.25 -1.32
N PRO A 39 -9.41 -3.16 -0.70
CA PRO A 39 -9.67 -2.20 0.38
C PRO A 39 -8.95 -2.61 1.66
N GLY A 40 -8.66 -1.64 2.53
CA GLY A 40 -8.05 -1.88 3.83
C GLY A 40 -8.78 -2.94 4.65
N GLY A 41 -8.02 -3.81 5.29
CA GLY A 41 -8.55 -4.89 6.13
C GLY A 41 -9.09 -6.11 5.36
N LYS A 42 -8.97 -6.17 4.05
CA LYS A 42 -9.52 -7.26 3.23
C LYS A 42 -8.50 -7.89 2.29
N GLY A 43 -8.53 -9.23 2.22
CA GLY A 43 -7.88 -10.02 1.19
C GLY A 43 -6.37 -9.77 1.08
N ASP A 44 -5.94 -9.41 -0.12
CA ASP A 44 -4.52 -9.22 -0.48
C ASP A 44 -4.00 -7.80 -0.21
N TYR A 45 -4.72 -6.99 0.59
CA TYR A 45 -4.28 -5.64 0.94
C TYR A 45 -2.87 -5.64 1.57
N GLY A 46 -2.05 -4.73 1.13
CA GLY A 46 -0.66 -4.63 1.57
C GLY A 46 -0.05 -3.26 1.31
N ALA A 47 1.24 -3.09 1.63
CA ALA A 47 1.96 -1.83 1.43
C ALA A 47 1.84 -1.30 -0.01
N PHE A 48 1.83 -2.20 -1.00
CA PHE A 48 1.69 -1.82 -2.40
C PHE A 48 0.27 -1.32 -2.74
N SER A 49 -0.77 -1.88 -2.10
CA SER A 49 -2.14 -1.36 -2.21
C SER A 49 -2.22 0.07 -1.67
N VAL A 50 -1.67 0.30 -0.47
CA VAL A 50 -1.59 1.63 0.15
C VAL A 50 -0.88 2.62 -0.77
N PHE A 51 0.28 2.23 -1.31
CA PHE A 51 1.08 3.07 -2.21
C PHE A 51 0.27 3.48 -3.45
N CYS A 52 -0.32 2.50 -4.16
CA CYS A 52 -1.09 2.79 -5.37
C CYS A 52 -2.31 3.68 -5.07
N GLN A 53 -3.05 3.38 -3.99
CA GLN A 53 -4.26 4.10 -3.62
C GLN A 53 -3.98 5.49 -3.02
N TYR A 54 -2.78 5.73 -2.52
CA TYR A 54 -2.33 7.05 -2.09
C TYR A 54 -2.22 8.02 -3.27
N TYR A 55 -1.62 7.57 -4.39
CA TYR A 55 -1.38 8.41 -5.56
C TYR A 55 -2.52 8.37 -6.58
N ALA A 56 -3.28 7.28 -6.64
CA ALA A 56 -4.28 7.06 -7.68
C ALA A 56 -5.53 6.36 -7.14
N GLU A 57 -6.59 6.45 -7.91
CA GLU A 57 -7.82 5.67 -7.74
C GLU A 57 -7.78 4.49 -8.71
N PRO A 58 -7.65 3.24 -8.21
CA PRO A 58 -7.56 2.06 -9.05
C PRO A 58 -8.95 1.59 -9.45
N GLU A 59 -9.10 1.30 -10.75
CA GLU A 59 -10.30 0.70 -11.34
C GLU A 59 -9.90 -0.55 -12.13
N LEU A 60 -10.48 -1.72 -11.78
CA LEU A 60 -10.31 -2.94 -12.54
C LEU A 60 -11.25 -2.86 -13.77
N LEU A 61 -10.67 -2.90 -14.98
CA LEU A 61 -11.45 -2.77 -16.20
C LEU A 61 -11.94 -4.14 -16.70
N PHE A 62 -11.02 -5.06 -16.96
CA PHE A 62 -11.36 -6.42 -17.44
C PHE A 62 -10.18 -7.39 -17.29
N ASP A 63 -10.49 -8.67 -17.36
CA ASP A 63 -9.52 -9.76 -17.36
C ASP A 63 -9.14 -10.16 -18.80
N VAL A 64 -7.88 -10.55 -18.99
CA VAL A 64 -7.34 -11.07 -20.26
C VAL A 64 -6.88 -12.52 -20.03
N PRO A 65 -7.58 -13.50 -20.64
CA PRO A 65 -7.24 -14.90 -20.43
C PRO A 65 -5.89 -15.26 -21.06
N PRO A 66 -5.23 -16.31 -20.55
CA PRO A 66 -3.94 -16.77 -21.06
C PRO A 66 -3.92 -17.08 -22.56
N SER A 67 -5.06 -17.51 -23.12
CA SER A 67 -5.21 -17.83 -24.54
C SER A 67 -4.99 -16.66 -25.51
N CYS A 68 -5.03 -15.42 -24.99
CA CYS A 68 -4.76 -14.22 -25.78
C CYS A 68 -3.26 -13.93 -26.01
N PHE A 69 -2.35 -14.78 -25.50
CA PHE A 69 -0.91 -14.53 -25.55
C PHE A 69 -0.14 -15.65 -26.23
N ILE A 70 0.95 -15.30 -26.92
CA ILE A 70 1.93 -16.24 -27.46
C ILE A 70 3.34 -15.77 -27.01
N PRO A 71 4.09 -16.57 -26.21
CA PRO A 71 3.67 -17.83 -25.59
C PRO A 71 2.62 -17.62 -24.51
N GLN A 72 1.76 -18.62 -24.33
CA GLN A 72 0.67 -18.57 -23.36
C GLN A 72 1.21 -18.56 -21.92
N PRO A 73 0.86 -17.55 -21.08
CA PRO A 73 1.24 -17.53 -19.68
C PRO A 73 0.41 -18.52 -18.86
N LYS A 74 0.87 -18.82 -17.64
CA LYS A 74 0.18 -19.75 -16.73
C LYS A 74 -0.98 -19.09 -15.95
N VAL A 75 -1.07 -17.77 -15.98
CA VAL A 75 -2.00 -16.98 -15.14
C VAL A 75 -2.77 -15.98 -15.98
N THR A 76 -3.99 -15.67 -15.57
CA THR A 76 -4.80 -14.60 -16.15
C THR A 76 -4.16 -13.26 -15.88
N SER A 77 -4.21 -12.35 -16.84
CA SER A 77 -3.86 -10.94 -16.67
C SER A 77 -5.13 -10.12 -16.45
N SER A 78 -4.97 -8.94 -15.86
CA SER A 78 -6.05 -7.97 -15.72
C SER A 78 -5.56 -6.60 -16.16
N VAL A 79 -6.43 -5.84 -16.80
CA VAL A 79 -6.20 -4.45 -17.16
C VAL A 79 -6.86 -3.58 -16.10
N LEU A 80 -6.07 -2.65 -15.54
CA LEU A 80 -6.58 -1.67 -14.59
C LEU A 80 -6.18 -0.26 -15.01
N LYS A 81 -7.03 0.69 -14.67
CA LYS A 81 -6.80 2.11 -14.80
C LYS A 81 -6.51 2.69 -13.43
N LEU A 82 -5.48 3.50 -13.35
CA LEU A 82 -5.07 4.25 -12.18
C LEU A 82 -5.27 5.73 -12.49
N THR A 83 -6.36 6.32 -12.05
CA THR A 83 -6.63 7.75 -12.21
C THR A 83 -5.90 8.51 -11.12
N MET A 84 -5.00 9.42 -11.51
CA MET A 84 -4.16 10.14 -10.56
C MET A 84 -5.00 11.07 -9.67
N ARG A 85 -4.73 11.05 -8.37
CA ARG A 85 -5.37 11.95 -7.42
C ARG A 85 -4.68 13.31 -7.45
N ALA A 86 -5.45 14.40 -7.41
CA ALA A 86 -4.92 15.76 -7.26
C ALA A 86 -4.25 15.96 -5.89
N ALA A 87 -4.77 15.29 -4.86
CA ALA A 87 -4.25 15.29 -3.49
C ALA A 87 -4.38 13.89 -2.88
N PRO A 88 -3.63 13.56 -1.82
CA PRO A 88 -3.83 12.33 -1.04
C PRO A 88 -5.29 12.17 -0.60
N PRO A 89 -5.78 10.94 -0.38
CA PRO A 89 -7.18 10.67 -0.01
C PRO A 89 -7.58 11.21 1.37
N CYS A 90 -6.62 11.59 2.19
CA CYS A 90 -6.81 12.28 3.47
C CYS A 90 -5.61 13.18 3.76
N GLU A 91 -5.70 14.01 4.80
CA GLU A 91 -4.58 14.82 5.27
C GLU A 91 -3.43 13.92 5.78
N ILE A 92 -2.24 14.11 5.23
CA ILE A 92 -1.03 13.37 5.61
C ILE A 92 -0.04 14.37 6.19
N PRO A 93 0.26 14.29 7.50
CA PRO A 93 1.10 15.30 8.17
C PRO A 93 2.56 15.27 7.73
N ASP A 94 3.09 14.09 7.39
CA ASP A 94 4.44 13.88 6.83
C ASP A 94 4.44 12.66 5.92
N GLU A 95 4.67 12.86 4.63
CA GLU A 95 4.63 11.79 3.62
C GLU A 95 5.74 10.75 3.83
N LYS A 96 6.95 11.17 4.22
CA LYS A 96 8.08 10.26 4.43
C LYS A 96 7.82 9.37 5.65
N LEU A 97 7.34 9.96 6.73
CA LEU A 97 6.97 9.22 7.94
C LEU A 97 5.79 8.30 7.66
N PHE A 98 4.77 8.76 6.93
CA PHE A 98 3.63 7.94 6.53
C PHE A 98 4.07 6.65 5.80
N PHE A 99 4.89 6.76 4.75
CA PHE A 99 5.37 5.57 4.04
C PHE A 99 6.31 4.71 4.87
N ARG A 100 7.05 5.28 5.82
CA ARG A 100 7.85 4.52 6.78
C ARG A 100 6.94 3.72 7.72
N VAL A 101 5.85 4.29 8.22
CA VAL A 101 4.84 3.61 9.04
C VAL A 101 4.21 2.46 8.25
N VAL A 102 3.76 2.71 7.02
CA VAL A 102 3.20 1.69 6.13
C VAL A 102 4.19 0.55 5.92
N LYS A 103 5.43 0.86 5.52
CA LYS A 103 6.48 -0.14 5.28
C LYS A 103 6.76 -1.00 6.53
N ALA A 104 6.89 -0.37 7.69
CA ALA A 104 7.12 -1.08 8.94
C ALA A 104 5.94 -2.00 9.30
N SER A 105 4.71 -1.51 9.14
CA SER A 105 3.49 -2.26 9.45
C SER A 105 3.32 -3.54 8.64
N PHE A 106 3.79 -3.55 7.39
CA PHE A 106 3.71 -4.72 6.50
C PHE A 106 4.98 -5.57 6.46
N ALA A 107 6.08 -5.13 7.07
CA ALA A 107 7.35 -5.87 7.08
C ALA A 107 7.22 -7.23 7.78
N GLN A 108 6.31 -7.36 8.74
CA GLN A 108 6.10 -8.57 9.53
C GLN A 108 4.61 -8.92 9.63
N ARG A 109 4.02 -9.48 8.56
CA ARG A 109 2.57 -9.76 8.42
C ARG A 109 1.92 -10.48 9.62
N ARG A 110 2.65 -11.37 10.30
CA ARG A 110 2.14 -12.15 11.44
C ARG A 110 2.26 -11.43 12.79
N LYS A 111 2.88 -10.26 12.84
CA LYS A 111 3.06 -9.50 14.08
C LYS A 111 1.97 -8.45 14.27
N THR A 112 1.75 -8.08 15.53
CA THR A 112 0.91 -6.93 15.87
C THR A 112 1.54 -5.63 15.38
N LEU A 113 0.73 -4.59 15.19
CA LEU A 113 1.18 -3.28 14.78
C LEU A 113 2.26 -2.73 15.72
N LEU A 114 2.07 -2.87 17.03
CA LEU A 114 3.06 -2.48 18.02
C LEU A 114 4.42 -3.14 17.78
N ASN A 115 4.44 -4.46 17.57
CA ASN A 115 5.70 -5.18 17.36
C ASN A 115 6.34 -4.84 16.01
N ALA A 116 5.53 -4.63 14.97
CA ALA A 116 6.00 -4.24 13.64
C ALA A 116 6.62 -2.84 13.65
N LEU A 117 5.94 -1.86 14.26
CA LEU A 117 6.45 -0.49 14.39
C LEU A 117 7.67 -0.42 15.30
N SER A 118 7.69 -1.12 16.44
CA SER A 118 8.87 -1.16 17.32
C SER A 118 10.13 -1.70 16.62
N SER A 119 9.96 -2.59 15.64
CA SER A 119 11.09 -3.08 14.83
C SER A 119 11.54 -2.06 13.76
N GLY A 120 10.66 -1.19 13.31
CA GLY A 120 10.93 -0.18 12.26
C GLY A 120 11.33 1.20 12.78
N PHE A 121 11.10 1.47 14.06
CA PHE A 121 11.28 2.76 14.71
C PHE A 121 12.11 2.62 16.00
N GLY A 122 13.41 2.34 15.82
CA GLY A 122 14.34 2.14 16.94
C GLY A 122 14.59 3.38 17.80
N GLU A 123 14.20 4.56 17.33
CA GLU A 123 14.30 5.83 18.06
C GLU A 123 13.23 6.00 19.15
N TYR A 124 12.12 5.27 19.08
CA TYR A 124 11.04 5.30 20.08
C TYR A 124 11.03 4.03 20.92
N SER A 125 10.77 4.17 22.20
CA SER A 125 10.52 3.02 23.07
C SER A 125 9.19 2.34 22.75
N LYS A 126 9.09 1.05 23.06
CA LYS A 126 7.86 0.30 22.83
C LYS A 126 6.61 0.87 23.53
N PRO A 127 6.70 1.39 24.80
CA PRO A 127 5.59 2.10 25.43
C PRO A 127 5.15 3.38 24.70
N GLN A 128 6.10 4.16 24.16
CA GLN A 128 5.77 5.36 23.37
C GLN A 128 5.00 4.99 22.10
N ILE A 129 5.42 3.94 21.39
CA ILE A 129 4.72 3.45 20.21
C ILE A 129 3.34 2.94 20.57
N ALA A 130 3.19 2.25 21.71
CA ALA A 130 1.89 1.77 22.18
C ALA A 130 0.94 2.95 22.44
N SER A 131 1.42 3.99 23.14
CA SER A 131 0.63 5.22 23.38
C SER A 131 0.22 5.90 22.08
N ALA A 132 1.13 6.04 21.11
CA ALA A 132 0.82 6.64 19.81
C ALA A 132 -0.25 5.84 19.03
N ILE A 133 -0.23 4.50 19.11
CA ILE A 133 -1.25 3.65 18.47
C ILE A 133 -2.62 3.87 19.16
N GLU A 134 -2.66 3.94 20.49
CA GLU A 134 -3.88 4.20 21.26
C GLU A 134 -4.41 5.61 21.01
N ASP A 135 -3.56 6.63 20.96
CA ASP A 135 -3.91 8.01 20.62
C ASP A 135 -4.48 8.15 19.20
N ALA A 136 -4.07 7.27 18.28
CA ALA A 136 -4.64 7.18 16.95
C ALA A 136 -5.98 6.41 16.91
N GLY A 137 -6.47 5.91 18.04
CA GLY A 137 -7.75 5.21 18.17
C GLY A 137 -7.69 3.70 17.86
N PHE A 138 -6.48 3.10 17.87
CA PHE A 138 -6.30 1.68 17.58
C PHE A 138 -5.78 0.90 18.79
N SER A 139 -6.12 -0.38 18.87
CA SER A 139 -5.49 -1.29 19.83
C SER A 139 -4.05 -1.61 19.39
N PRO A 140 -3.05 -1.64 20.29
CA PRO A 140 -1.70 -2.08 19.97
C PRO A 140 -1.60 -3.51 19.43
N THR A 141 -2.64 -4.32 19.63
CA THR A 141 -2.72 -5.72 19.19
C THR A 141 -3.23 -5.89 17.76
N VAL A 142 -3.76 -4.84 17.11
CA VAL A 142 -4.20 -4.92 15.72
C VAL A 142 -3.02 -5.24 14.79
N ARG A 143 -3.31 -5.68 13.58
CA ARG A 143 -2.31 -5.89 12.54
C ARG A 143 -2.33 -4.75 11.54
N GLY A 144 -1.17 -4.44 10.95
CA GLY A 144 -1.07 -3.38 9.95
C GLY A 144 -2.03 -3.56 8.76
N GLU A 145 -2.30 -4.82 8.38
CA GLU A 145 -3.22 -5.13 7.27
C GLU A 145 -4.68 -4.70 7.52
N THR A 146 -5.07 -4.42 8.77
CA THR A 146 -6.43 -3.98 9.10
C THR A 146 -6.63 -2.47 8.99
N LEU A 147 -5.54 -1.70 8.87
CA LEU A 147 -5.60 -0.25 8.73
C LEU A 147 -5.77 0.15 7.27
N ASP A 148 -6.60 1.15 7.04
CA ASP A 148 -6.70 1.88 5.78
C ASP A 148 -5.74 3.09 5.74
N ILE A 149 -5.77 3.88 4.67
CA ILE A 149 -4.90 5.06 4.54
C ILE A 149 -5.16 6.10 5.65
N PRO A 150 -6.40 6.47 5.99
CA PRO A 150 -6.67 7.33 7.15
C PRO A 150 -6.13 6.78 8.47
N GLY A 151 -6.21 5.47 8.68
CA GLY A 151 -5.66 4.82 9.88
C GLY A 151 -4.13 4.96 9.95
N PHE A 152 -3.41 4.75 8.85
CA PHE A 152 -1.97 5.00 8.80
C PHE A 152 -1.62 6.47 8.99
N ALA A 153 -2.43 7.40 8.47
CA ALA A 153 -2.25 8.83 8.67
C ALA A 153 -2.41 9.24 10.15
N ALA A 154 -3.40 8.66 10.84
CA ALA A 154 -3.60 8.87 12.27
C ALA A 154 -2.42 8.39 13.12
N ILE A 155 -1.87 7.20 12.80
CA ILE A 155 -0.63 6.70 13.44
C ILE A 155 0.55 7.64 13.18
N CYS A 156 0.70 8.12 11.93
CA CYS A 156 1.74 9.09 11.57
C CYS A 156 1.62 10.37 12.39
N ALA A 157 0.40 10.92 12.51
CA ALA A 157 0.13 12.13 13.30
C ALA A 157 0.44 11.94 14.79
N ALA A 158 0.14 10.76 15.35
CA ALA A 158 0.42 10.45 16.74
C ALA A 158 1.94 10.31 17.00
N LEU A 159 2.69 9.68 16.10
CA LEU A 159 4.13 9.54 16.21
C LEU A 159 4.89 10.87 16.12
N LEU A 160 4.35 11.86 15.38
CA LEU A 160 4.93 13.20 15.30
C LEU A 160 4.82 14.01 16.62
N LYS A 161 4.01 13.55 17.57
CA LYS A 161 3.83 14.21 18.87
C LYS A 161 4.77 13.66 19.95
N LEU A 162 5.51 12.58 19.64
CA LEU A 162 6.51 11.99 20.54
C LEU A 162 7.83 12.74 20.52
#